data_05a22e67f5700f6936bb644eac9dbf57
#
_entry.id   05a22e67f5700f6936bb644eac9dbf57
#
_cell.length_a   1.000
_cell.length_b   1.000
_cell.length_c   1.000
_cell.angle_alpha   90.00
_cell.angle_beta   90.00
_cell.angle_gamma   90.00
#
_symmetry.space_group_name_H-M   'P 1'
#
loop_
_entity.id
_entity.type
_entity.pdbx_description
1 polymer ?
#
loop_
_entity_poly.entity_id
_entity_poly.type
_entity_poly.pdbx_seq_one_letter_code
_entity_poly.pdbx_strand_id
1 'polypeptide(L)'
;MTSYLERRSELETYFDRTAVVAWSRLTSDAPLGRIRATVRAGRDEMRRTLLSWLPGDLRGARLLDAGCGTGALSIDAARRGADVVAVDISPSLIDIARRRLPVDLNAHAIRFVAGDMLDPGLGKFDFAVAMDSIIHYRPEDVTRMIAGLATRTSTSLMFTFAPKTPALSVMHAVGRTFPRSDRAPAIEPVSEQHLRRLLADHSDLDGWTFGRDRRIASGFYKSHALELVPQ
;
A
#
# COMPACT_ATOMS: atom_id res chain seq x y z
N MET A 1 12.21 -19.06 10.16
CA MET A 1 11.21 -17.98 9.95
C MET A 1 11.91 -16.86 9.21
N THR A 2 11.42 -16.46 8.03
CA THR A 2 11.98 -15.34 7.26
C THR A 2 11.80 -14.05 8.07
N SER A 3 12.87 -13.27 8.28
CA SER A 3 12.78 -11.98 9.00
C SER A 3 12.11 -10.92 8.14
N TYR A 4 11.67 -9.80 8.75
CA TYR A 4 11.17 -8.63 8.01
C TYR A 4 12.16 -8.18 6.91
N LEU A 5 13.47 -8.11 7.24
CA LEU A 5 14.51 -7.67 6.32
C LEU A 5 14.70 -8.64 5.13
N GLU A 6 14.68 -9.94 5.38
CA GLU A 6 14.74 -10.95 4.33
C GLU A 6 13.52 -10.85 3.40
N ARG A 7 12.31 -10.73 3.98
CA ARG A 7 11.09 -10.58 3.20
C ARG A 7 11.08 -9.29 2.38
N ARG A 8 11.52 -8.19 2.95
CA ARG A 8 11.67 -6.92 2.25
C ARG A 8 12.62 -7.05 1.06
N SER A 9 13.79 -7.68 1.22
CA SER A 9 14.77 -7.90 0.15
C SER A 9 14.22 -8.78 -0.98
N GLU A 10 13.46 -9.84 -0.63
CA GLU A 10 12.74 -10.66 -1.63
C GLU A 10 11.75 -9.84 -2.45
N LEU A 11 10.95 -8.99 -1.77
CA LEU A 11 9.96 -8.13 -2.40
C LEU A 11 10.63 -7.08 -3.31
N GLU A 12 11.69 -6.44 -2.83
CA GLU A 12 12.49 -5.49 -3.61
C GLU A 12 12.98 -6.14 -4.91
N THR A 13 13.65 -7.28 -4.82
CA THR A 13 14.15 -8.01 -6.00
C THR A 13 13.02 -8.38 -6.97
N TYR A 14 11.88 -8.82 -6.46
CA TYR A 14 10.74 -9.20 -7.29
C TYR A 14 10.12 -8.00 -8.01
N PHE A 15 9.79 -6.93 -7.28
CA PHE A 15 9.14 -5.76 -7.86
C PHE A 15 10.08 -4.97 -8.77
N ASP A 16 11.38 -4.96 -8.48
CA ASP A 16 12.36 -4.24 -9.28
C ASP A 16 12.74 -4.97 -10.58
N ARG A 17 12.83 -6.31 -10.56
CA ARG A 17 13.32 -7.09 -11.70
C ARG A 17 12.24 -7.84 -12.45
N THR A 18 11.30 -8.46 -11.74
CA THR A 18 10.35 -9.41 -12.34
C THR A 18 9.00 -8.76 -12.65
N ALA A 19 8.49 -7.95 -11.74
CA ALA A 19 7.12 -7.44 -11.83
C ALA A 19 7.01 -6.03 -12.41
N VAL A 20 8.12 -5.29 -12.55
CA VAL A 20 8.10 -3.88 -12.94
C VAL A 20 7.30 -3.61 -14.23
N VAL A 21 7.47 -4.43 -15.27
CA VAL A 21 6.76 -4.29 -16.55
C VAL A 21 5.27 -4.58 -16.39
N ALA A 22 4.94 -5.69 -15.70
CA ALA A 22 3.55 -6.08 -15.46
C ALA A 22 2.82 -5.06 -14.59
N TRP A 23 3.49 -4.55 -13.56
CA TRP A 23 2.97 -3.53 -12.64
C TRP A 23 2.79 -2.18 -13.33
N SER A 24 3.78 -1.76 -14.13
CA SER A 24 3.67 -0.55 -14.95
C SER A 24 2.45 -0.61 -15.88
N ARG A 25 2.22 -1.74 -16.55
CA ARG A 25 1.03 -1.95 -17.41
C ARG A 25 -0.27 -1.95 -16.61
N LEU A 26 -0.29 -2.62 -15.45
CA LEU A 26 -1.48 -2.69 -14.59
C LEU A 26 -1.93 -1.30 -14.11
N THR A 27 -0.97 -0.41 -13.87
CA THR A 27 -1.19 0.95 -13.33
C THR A 27 -1.18 2.05 -14.41
N SER A 28 -1.27 1.69 -15.69
CA SER A 28 -1.37 2.62 -16.84
C SER A 28 -2.71 2.43 -17.56
N ASP A 29 -3.00 3.26 -18.57
CA ASP A 29 -4.20 3.13 -19.41
C ASP A 29 -4.07 2.07 -20.51
N ALA A 30 -2.97 1.32 -20.54
CA ALA A 30 -2.73 0.27 -21.53
C ALA A 30 -3.84 -0.78 -21.51
N PRO A 31 -4.23 -1.35 -22.69
CA PRO A 31 -5.19 -2.43 -22.77
C PRO A 31 -4.75 -3.64 -21.94
N LEU A 32 -5.67 -4.24 -21.20
CA LEU A 32 -5.44 -5.41 -20.35
C LEU A 32 -6.41 -6.53 -20.70
N GLY A 33 -5.97 -7.77 -20.49
CA GLY A 33 -6.88 -8.91 -20.51
C GLY A 33 -7.95 -8.80 -19.40
N ARG A 34 -9.09 -9.47 -19.57
CA ARG A 34 -10.29 -9.39 -18.71
C ARG A 34 -9.96 -9.47 -17.21
N ILE A 35 -9.11 -10.41 -16.80
CA ILE A 35 -8.71 -10.61 -15.39
C ILE A 35 -7.97 -9.39 -14.85
N ARG A 36 -6.95 -8.92 -15.59
CA ARG A 36 -6.16 -7.74 -15.15
C ARG A 36 -7.00 -6.47 -15.16
N ALA A 37 -7.98 -6.35 -16.04
CA ALA A 37 -8.92 -5.24 -16.05
C ALA A 37 -9.77 -5.18 -14.76
N THR A 38 -10.24 -6.32 -14.26
CA THR A 38 -10.98 -6.35 -12.97
C THR A 38 -10.08 -6.01 -11.79
N VAL A 39 -8.80 -6.41 -11.81
CA VAL A 39 -7.83 -6.04 -10.79
C VAL A 39 -7.58 -4.53 -10.81
N ARG A 40 -7.36 -3.93 -11.99
CA ARG A 40 -7.21 -2.47 -12.14
C ARG A 40 -8.43 -1.73 -11.60
N ALA A 41 -9.64 -2.12 -12.02
CA ALA A 41 -10.88 -1.49 -11.56
C ALA A 41 -11.02 -1.54 -10.04
N GLY A 42 -10.71 -2.68 -9.41
CA GLY A 42 -10.76 -2.84 -7.96
C GLY A 42 -9.72 -1.96 -7.25
N ARG A 43 -8.50 -1.86 -7.79
CA ARG A 43 -7.46 -0.97 -7.26
C ARG A 43 -7.84 0.50 -7.39
N ASP A 44 -8.43 0.89 -8.51
CA ASP A 44 -8.90 2.27 -8.72
C ASP A 44 -10.05 2.62 -7.78
N GLU A 45 -10.94 1.67 -7.50
CA GLU A 45 -11.99 1.83 -6.48
C GLU A 45 -11.37 1.96 -5.09
N MET A 46 -10.39 1.14 -4.73
CA MET A 46 -9.70 1.22 -3.44
C MET A 46 -8.98 2.57 -3.27
N ARG A 47 -8.24 3.03 -4.29
CA ARG A 47 -7.58 4.33 -4.28
C ARG A 47 -8.59 5.47 -4.07
N ARG A 48 -9.70 5.46 -4.80
CA ARG A 48 -10.78 6.45 -4.61
C ARG A 48 -11.39 6.39 -3.21
N THR A 49 -11.54 5.20 -2.65
CA THR A 49 -12.04 5.00 -1.29
C THR A 49 -11.09 5.64 -0.27
N LEU A 50 -9.80 5.29 -0.30
CA LEU A 50 -8.80 5.86 0.62
C LEU A 50 -8.70 7.39 0.48
N LEU A 51 -8.69 7.90 -0.76
CA LEU A 51 -8.71 9.33 -1.03
C LEU A 51 -10.00 10.02 -0.55
N SER A 52 -11.13 9.33 -0.53
CA SER A 52 -12.39 9.89 0.00
C SER A 52 -12.40 10.01 1.53
N TRP A 53 -11.49 9.32 2.20
CA TRP A 53 -11.29 9.42 3.65
C TRP A 53 -10.38 10.58 4.05
N LEU A 54 -9.61 11.10 3.12
CA LEU A 54 -8.82 12.33 3.30
C LEU A 54 -9.69 13.58 3.10
N PRO A 55 -9.32 14.72 3.71
CA PRO A 55 -9.94 16.00 3.40
C PRO A 55 -9.91 16.32 1.90
N GLY A 56 -10.92 17.04 1.42
CA GLY A 56 -10.97 17.48 0.03
C GLY A 56 -9.86 18.49 -0.32
N ASP A 57 -9.47 19.32 0.64
CA ASP A 57 -8.34 20.26 0.59
C ASP A 57 -7.25 19.75 1.55
N LEU A 58 -6.06 19.48 1.00
CA LEU A 58 -4.88 18.99 1.73
C LEU A 58 -3.75 20.04 1.78
N ARG A 59 -4.04 21.30 1.46
CA ARG A 59 -3.03 22.37 1.53
C ARG A 59 -2.48 22.51 2.96
N GLY A 60 -1.16 22.49 3.06
CA GLY A 60 -0.45 22.51 4.35
C GLY A 60 -0.35 21.17 5.07
N ALA A 61 -1.02 20.13 4.56
CA ALA A 61 -0.91 18.79 5.13
C ALA A 61 0.23 17.99 4.47
N ARG A 62 0.95 17.24 5.29
CA ARG A 62 1.97 16.28 4.84
C ARG A 62 1.41 14.86 4.79
N LEU A 63 1.60 14.19 3.66
CA LEU A 63 1.10 12.84 3.44
C LEU A 63 2.24 11.87 3.09
N LEU A 64 2.30 10.73 3.78
CA LEU A 64 3.13 9.60 3.42
C LEU A 64 2.33 8.60 2.57
N ASP A 65 2.78 8.34 1.34
CA ASP A 65 2.31 7.23 0.52
C ASP A 65 3.32 6.08 0.65
N ALA A 66 3.01 5.13 1.53
CA ALA A 66 3.90 4.05 1.96
C ALA A 66 3.74 2.81 1.06
N GLY A 67 4.65 2.64 0.13
CA GLY A 67 4.57 1.67 -0.97
C GLY A 67 3.80 2.24 -2.15
N CYS A 68 4.23 3.42 -2.62
CA CYS A 68 3.52 4.21 -3.62
C CYS A 68 3.47 3.58 -5.02
N GLY A 69 4.31 2.58 -5.29
CA GLY A 69 4.42 1.96 -6.60
C GLY A 69 4.73 3.01 -7.69
N THR A 70 3.81 3.16 -8.64
CA THR A 70 3.94 4.12 -9.75
C THR A 70 3.31 5.49 -9.46
N GLY A 71 2.99 5.82 -8.21
CA GLY A 71 2.65 7.15 -7.72
C GLY A 71 1.21 7.63 -7.97
N ALA A 72 0.27 6.75 -8.32
CA ALA A 72 -1.09 7.18 -8.67
C ALA A 72 -1.84 7.85 -7.49
N LEU A 73 -1.74 7.31 -6.26
CA LEU A 73 -2.33 7.90 -5.07
C LEU A 73 -1.61 9.21 -4.71
N SER A 74 -0.29 9.21 -4.79
CA SER A 74 0.54 10.40 -4.53
C SER A 74 0.14 11.59 -5.41
N ILE A 75 -0.07 11.34 -6.72
CA ILE A 75 -0.50 12.37 -7.69
C ILE A 75 -1.87 12.92 -7.31
N ASP A 76 -2.83 12.05 -6.99
CA ASP A 76 -4.18 12.48 -6.62
C ASP A 76 -4.20 13.28 -5.29
N ALA A 77 -3.35 12.92 -4.31
CA ALA A 77 -3.20 13.67 -3.06
C ALA A 77 -2.52 15.04 -3.29
N ALA A 78 -1.47 15.08 -4.10
CA ALA A 78 -0.77 16.32 -4.45
C ALA A 78 -1.67 17.31 -5.20
N ARG A 79 -2.58 16.81 -6.06
CA ARG A 79 -3.61 17.64 -6.72
C ARG A 79 -4.58 18.30 -5.74
N ARG A 80 -4.75 17.73 -4.53
CA ARG A 80 -5.51 18.34 -3.44
C ARG A 80 -4.67 19.28 -2.57
N GLY A 81 -3.38 19.47 -2.91
CA GLY A 81 -2.47 20.40 -2.24
C GLY A 81 -1.58 19.78 -1.16
N ALA A 82 -1.56 18.47 -0.98
CA ALA A 82 -0.67 17.82 -0.02
C ALA A 82 0.81 17.96 -0.40
N ASP A 83 1.67 18.11 0.61
CA ASP A 83 3.11 17.82 0.53
C ASP A 83 3.30 16.31 0.69
N VAL A 84 3.59 15.62 -0.41
CA VAL A 84 3.60 14.15 -0.44
C VAL A 84 5.04 13.62 -0.38
N VAL A 85 5.27 12.69 0.53
CA VAL A 85 6.44 11.80 0.50
C VAL A 85 5.97 10.44 0.02
N ALA A 86 6.40 10.06 -1.17
CA ALA A 86 6.03 8.81 -1.83
C ALA A 86 7.21 7.85 -1.78
N VAL A 87 7.11 6.78 -1.00
CA VAL A 87 8.21 5.83 -0.80
C VAL A 87 7.83 4.45 -1.34
N ASP A 88 8.77 3.82 -2.05
CA ASP A 88 8.65 2.42 -2.49
C ASP A 88 10.02 1.73 -2.40
N ILE A 89 10.02 0.43 -2.11
CA ILE A 89 11.25 -0.37 -2.04
C ILE A 89 11.89 -0.58 -3.42
N SER A 90 11.13 -0.47 -4.52
CA SER A 90 11.61 -0.67 -5.88
C SER A 90 12.06 0.65 -6.51
N PRO A 91 13.38 0.85 -6.75
CA PRO A 91 13.90 1.99 -7.49
C PRO A 91 13.26 2.15 -8.87
N SER A 92 13.04 1.03 -9.58
CA SER A 92 12.43 1.04 -10.90
C SER A 92 10.99 1.55 -10.91
N LEU A 93 10.18 1.23 -9.87
CA LEU A 93 8.83 1.78 -9.73
C LEU A 93 8.86 3.28 -9.42
N ILE A 94 9.80 3.72 -8.58
CA ILE A 94 10.02 5.14 -8.30
C ILE A 94 10.41 5.91 -9.55
N ASP A 95 11.26 5.34 -10.41
CA ASP A 95 11.62 5.98 -11.68
C ASP A 95 10.42 6.08 -12.64
N ILE A 96 9.54 5.08 -12.64
CA ILE A 96 8.28 5.14 -13.39
C ILE A 96 7.36 6.23 -12.80
N ALA A 97 7.25 6.32 -11.48
CA ALA A 97 6.43 7.32 -10.80
C ALA A 97 6.89 8.75 -11.16
N ARG A 98 8.20 9.01 -11.13
CA ARG A 98 8.79 10.30 -11.54
C ARG A 98 8.46 10.65 -12.99
N ARG A 99 8.57 9.68 -13.92
CA ARG A 99 8.23 9.89 -15.34
C ARG A 99 6.74 10.12 -15.59
N ARG A 100 5.88 9.66 -14.68
CA ARG A 100 4.42 9.85 -14.76
C ARG A 100 3.92 11.11 -14.08
N LEU A 101 4.81 11.87 -13.45
CA LEU A 101 4.41 13.12 -12.83
C LEU A 101 3.81 14.05 -13.90
N PRO A 102 2.54 14.49 -13.74
CA PRO A 102 1.91 15.38 -14.68
C PRO A 102 2.62 16.75 -14.74
N VAL A 103 2.70 17.33 -15.91
CA VAL A 103 3.40 18.62 -16.15
C VAL A 103 2.70 19.81 -15.47
N ASP A 104 1.40 19.66 -15.19
CA ASP A 104 0.57 20.64 -14.48
C ASP A 104 0.77 20.61 -12.96
N LEU A 105 1.44 19.58 -12.44
CA LEU A 105 1.70 19.46 -11.01
C LEU A 105 3.06 20.09 -10.65
N ASN A 106 3.09 20.83 -9.54
CA ASN A 106 4.35 21.35 -9.04
C ASN A 106 5.33 20.19 -8.78
N ALA A 107 6.52 20.25 -9.41
CA ALA A 107 7.53 19.21 -9.29
C ALA A 107 8.00 18.94 -7.84
N HIS A 108 7.80 19.91 -6.93
CA HIS A 108 8.13 19.80 -5.51
C HIS A 108 6.97 19.28 -4.65
N ALA A 109 5.75 19.10 -5.21
CA ALA A 109 4.60 18.60 -4.46
C ALA A 109 4.74 17.13 -4.04
N ILE A 110 5.61 16.35 -4.72
CA ILE A 110 5.85 14.94 -4.41
C ILE A 110 7.35 14.68 -4.33
N ARG A 111 7.81 14.24 -3.18
CA ARG A 111 9.16 13.71 -2.98
C ARG A 111 9.15 12.19 -3.14
N PHE A 112 9.63 11.68 -4.27
CA PHE A 112 9.76 10.24 -4.52
C PHE A 112 11.06 9.69 -3.93
N VAL A 113 10.96 8.64 -3.10
CA VAL A 113 12.07 8.01 -2.37
C VAL A 113 12.08 6.52 -2.65
N ALA A 114 13.21 5.98 -3.12
CA ALA A 114 13.43 4.54 -3.14
C ALA A 114 14.00 4.12 -1.79
N GLY A 115 13.28 3.28 -1.03
CA GLY A 115 13.70 2.88 0.31
C GLY A 115 12.63 2.28 1.18
N ASP A 116 12.92 2.22 2.48
CA ASP A 116 12.02 1.66 3.48
C ASP A 116 11.00 2.71 3.94
N MET A 117 9.70 2.34 3.93
CA MET A 117 8.64 3.20 4.45
C MET A 117 8.76 3.47 5.96
N LEU A 118 9.54 2.66 6.68
CA LEU A 118 9.80 2.82 8.11
C LEU A 118 11.04 3.68 8.41
N ASP A 119 11.78 4.16 7.40
CA ASP A 119 12.95 5.01 7.61
C ASP A 119 12.57 6.28 8.38
N PRO A 120 13.18 6.52 9.58
CA PRO A 120 12.89 7.72 10.38
C PRO A 120 13.26 9.03 9.66
N GLY A 121 14.19 8.99 8.70
CA GLY A 121 14.58 10.12 7.87
C GLY A 121 13.47 10.67 6.96
N LEU A 122 12.35 9.95 6.80
CA LEU A 122 11.18 10.43 6.05
C LEU A 122 10.45 11.56 6.78
N GLY A 123 10.56 11.63 8.12
CA GLY A 123 9.96 12.68 8.96
C GLY A 123 8.58 12.34 9.52
N LYS A 124 7.80 13.36 9.87
CA LYS A 124 6.44 13.24 10.43
C LYS A 124 5.39 13.66 9.41
N PHE A 125 4.17 13.16 9.57
CA PHE A 125 3.06 13.32 8.62
C PHE A 125 1.74 13.58 9.34
N ASP A 126 0.82 14.26 8.67
CA ASP A 126 -0.56 14.35 9.12
C ASP A 126 -1.31 13.08 8.74
N PHE A 127 -1.04 12.55 7.55
CA PHE A 127 -1.68 11.35 7.01
C PHE A 127 -0.64 10.35 6.52
N ALA A 128 -0.89 9.05 6.75
CA ALA A 128 -0.14 7.99 6.12
C ALA A 128 -1.08 7.00 5.44
N VAL A 129 -0.72 6.57 4.23
CA VAL A 129 -1.50 5.61 3.45
C VAL A 129 -0.59 4.49 2.98
N ALA A 130 -0.98 3.23 3.25
CA ALA A 130 -0.29 2.03 2.78
C ALA A 130 -1.24 1.16 1.96
N MET A 131 -1.39 1.49 0.67
CA MET A 131 -2.31 0.80 -0.23
C MET A 131 -1.65 -0.38 -0.93
N ASP A 132 -2.10 -1.60 -0.67
CA ASP A 132 -1.64 -2.86 -1.28
C ASP A 132 -0.11 -3.09 -1.19
N SER A 133 0.56 -2.45 -0.24
CA SER A 133 2.02 -2.53 -0.04
C SER A 133 2.42 -3.52 1.04
N ILE A 134 1.63 -3.61 2.12
CA ILE A 134 1.95 -4.45 3.29
C ILE A 134 1.32 -5.86 3.22
N ILE A 135 0.56 -6.16 2.17
CA ILE A 135 -0.18 -7.43 2.01
C ILE A 135 0.70 -8.68 1.84
N HIS A 136 2.00 -8.49 1.67
CA HIS A 136 2.99 -9.54 1.49
C HIS A 136 3.72 -9.92 2.78
N TYR A 137 3.42 -9.22 3.88
CA TYR A 137 4.05 -9.46 5.18
C TYR A 137 3.13 -10.25 6.10
N ARG A 138 3.72 -10.94 7.08
CA ARG A 138 2.94 -11.66 8.10
C ARG A 138 2.15 -10.69 8.97
N PRO A 139 1.05 -11.13 9.57
CA PRO A 139 0.23 -10.25 10.41
C PRO A 139 1.01 -9.54 11.53
N GLU A 140 1.97 -10.23 12.16
CA GLU A 140 2.81 -9.67 13.21
C GLU A 140 3.77 -8.60 12.68
N ASP A 141 4.31 -8.80 11.47
CA ASP A 141 5.15 -7.81 10.78
C ASP A 141 4.31 -6.60 10.36
N VAL A 142 3.11 -6.85 9.80
CA VAL A 142 2.14 -5.79 9.46
C VAL A 142 1.83 -4.94 10.69
N THR A 143 1.56 -5.56 11.85
CA THR A 143 1.27 -4.85 13.09
C THR A 143 2.44 -3.95 13.50
N ARG A 144 3.67 -4.45 13.47
CA ARG A 144 4.89 -3.64 13.75
C ARG A 144 5.09 -2.50 12.76
N MET A 145 4.82 -2.74 11.47
CA MET A 145 4.91 -1.71 10.45
C MET A 145 3.87 -0.59 10.68
N ILE A 146 2.64 -0.96 10.98
CA ILE A 146 1.56 -0.01 11.28
C ILE A 146 1.89 0.79 12.56
N ALA A 147 2.37 0.13 13.61
CA ALA A 147 2.83 0.80 14.83
C ALA A 147 3.95 1.79 14.53
N GLY A 148 4.97 1.40 13.76
CA GLY A 148 6.05 2.28 13.35
C GLY A 148 5.60 3.47 12.50
N LEU A 149 4.59 3.33 11.66
CA LEU A 149 3.98 4.43 10.91
C LEU A 149 3.14 5.34 11.83
N ALA A 150 2.42 4.77 12.79
CA ALA A 150 1.60 5.51 13.75
C ALA A 150 2.43 6.48 14.60
N THR A 151 3.65 6.10 15.02
CA THR A 151 4.54 6.99 15.82
C THR A 151 4.90 8.31 15.13
N ARG A 152 4.70 8.40 13.81
CA ARG A 152 5.02 9.58 13.01
C ARG A 152 3.82 10.17 12.26
N THR A 153 2.61 9.65 12.51
CA THR A 153 1.37 10.13 11.89
C THR A 153 0.51 10.79 12.96
N SER A 154 -0.03 11.97 12.69
CA SER A 154 -0.76 12.75 13.68
C SER A 154 -2.28 12.71 13.56
N THR A 155 -2.84 12.41 12.38
CA THR A 155 -4.28 12.55 12.14
C THR A 155 -4.96 11.26 11.72
N SER A 156 -4.46 10.57 10.69
CA SER A 156 -5.07 9.32 10.23
C SER A 156 -4.03 8.45 9.51
N LEU A 157 -4.05 7.17 9.83
CA LEU A 157 -3.25 6.13 9.21
C LEU A 157 -4.19 5.13 8.52
N MET A 158 -4.12 5.06 7.19
CA MET A 158 -4.94 4.18 6.38
C MET A 158 -4.08 3.11 5.71
N PHE A 159 -4.55 1.89 5.74
CA PHE A 159 -3.83 0.80 5.09
C PHE A 159 -4.79 -0.25 4.54
N THR A 160 -4.29 -1.10 3.64
CA THR A 160 -5.08 -2.22 3.14
C THR A 160 -4.42 -3.55 3.48
N PHE A 161 -5.23 -4.57 3.66
CA PHE A 161 -4.81 -5.95 3.84
C PHE A 161 -5.62 -6.90 2.96
N ALA A 162 -5.07 -8.07 2.66
CA ALA A 162 -5.77 -9.13 1.94
C ALA A 162 -6.64 -9.92 2.92
N PRO A 163 -7.98 -9.85 2.83
CA PRO A 163 -8.84 -10.56 3.75
C PRO A 163 -8.79 -12.07 3.49
N LYS A 164 -8.69 -12.86 4.55
CA LYS A 164 -8.75 -14.33 4.45
C LYS A 164 -10.15 -14.75 3.97
N THR A 165 -10.23 -15.24 2.73
CA THR A 165 -11.48 -15.77 2.15
C THR A 165 -11.26 -17.18 1.64
N PRO A 166 -12.30 -18.04 1.59
CA PRO A 166 -12.19 -19.39 1.00
C PRO A 166 -11.60 -19.36 -0.41
N ALA A 167 -12.02 -18.40 -1.23
CA ALA A 167 -11.52 -18.24 -2.61
C ALA A 167 -10.02 -17.93 -2.66
N LEU A 168 -9.51 -17.04 -1.80
CA LEU A 168 -8.09 -16.75 -1.69
C LEU A 168 -7.30 -17.95 -1.17
N SER A 169 -7.86 -18.70 -0.22
CA SER A 169 -7.23 -19.93 0.30
C SER A 169 -7.08 -20.99 -0.79
N VAL A 170 -8.09 -21.18 -1.63
CA VAL A 170 -8.03 -22.09 -2.79
C VAL A 170 -7.02 -21.58 -3.84
N MET A 171 -7.01 -20.29 -4.14
CA MET A 171 -6.08 -19.69 -5.09
C MET A 171 -4.61 -19.82 -4.62
N HIS A 172 -4.35 -19.70 -3.32
CA HIS A 172 -3.04 -19.97 -2.72
C HIS A 172 -2.64 -21.45 -2.86
N ALA A 173 -3.57 -22.37 -2.61
CA ALA A 173 -3.31 -23.80 -2.75
C ALA A 173 -2.95 -24.16 -4.19
N VAL A 174 -3.70 -23.65 -5.17
CA VAL A 174 -3.44 -23.84 -6.61
C VAL A 174 -2.16 -23.15 -7.05
N GLY A 175 -1.88 -21.93 -6.57
CA GLY A 175 -0.66 -21.19 -6.89
C GLY A 175 0.63 -21.91 -6.45
N ARG A 176 0.56 -22.78 -5.44
CA ARG A 176 1.69 -23.61 -4.98
C ARG A 176 2.11 -24.72 -5.97
N THR A 177 1.27 -25.05 -6.96
CA THR A 177 1.56 -26.08 -7.97
C THR A 177 2.32 -25.55 -9.19
N PHE A 178 2.47 -24.22 -9.35
CA PHE A 178 3.23 -23.63 -10.46
C PHE A 178 4.73 -23.52 -10.15
N PRO A 179 5.62 -23.54 -11.19
CA PRO A 179 7.08 -23.43 -11.00
C PRO A 179 7.50 -22.17 -10.24
N ARG A 180 8.60 -22.27 -9.48
CA ARG A 180 9.05 -21.20 -8.55
C ARG A 180 9.63 -19.96 -9.24
N SER A 181 10.05 -20.05 -10.49
CA SER A 181 10.77 -18.99 -11.22
C SER A 181 9.95 -17.74 -11.55
N ASP A 182 8.61 -17.85 -11.61
CA ASP A 182 7.73 -16.74 -12.05
C ASP A 182 6.63 -16.38 -11.02
N ARG A 183 6.81 -16.77 -9.76
CA ARG A 183 5.79 -16.54 -8.74
C ARG A 183 5.82 -15.10 -8.24
N ALA A 184 4.67 -14.42 -8.33
CA ALA A 184 4.43 -13.24 -7.52
C ALA A 184 4.69 -13.56 -6.03
N PRO A 185 5.26 -12.64 -5.24
CA PRO A 185 5.40 -12.82 -3.81
C PRO A 185 4.06 -13.22 -3.22
N ALA A 186 4.08 -14.23 -2.35
CA ALA A 186 2.84 -14.70 -1.73
C ALA A 186 2.17 -13.53 -1.01
N ILE A 187 0.89 -13.33 -1.30
CA ILE A 187 0.03 -12.50 -0.47
C ILE A 187 -0.20 -13.29 0.83
N GLU A 188 -0.16 -12.62 1.97
CA GLU A 188 -0.43 -13.21 3.29
C GLU A 188 -1.84 -12.83 3.75
N PRO A 189 -2.88 -13.65 3.44
CA PRO A 189 -4.23 -13.33 3.83
C PRO A 189 -4.42 -13.43 5.35
N VAL A 190 -5.03 -12.41 5.93
CA VAL A 190 -5.32 -12.36 7.36
C VAL A 190 -6.82 -12.16 7.60
N SER A 191 -7.38 -12.77 8.65
CA SER A 191 -8.74 -12.46 9.07
C SER A 191 -8.76 -11.08 9.74
N GLU A 192 -9.78 -10.29 9.43
CA GLU A 192 -9.96 -8.96 10.02
C GLU A 192 -9.92 -9.00 11.54
N GLN A 193 -10.63 -9.94 12.15
CA GLN A 193 -10.67 -10.09 13.60
C GLN A 193 -9.29 -10.36 14.22
N HIS A 194 -8.47 -11.18 13.54
CA HIS A 194 -7.12 -11.46 14.00
C HIS A 194 -6.21 -10.23 13.90
N LEU A 195 -6.27 -9.52 12.77
CA LEU A 195 -5.48 -8.30 12.56
C LEU A 195 -5.88 -7.20 13.56
N ARG A 196 -7.20 -6.96 13.76
CA ARG A 196 -7.68 -5.97 14.72
C ARG A 196 -7.21 -6.30 16.16
N ARG A 197 -7.18 -7.58 16.52
CA ARG A 197 -6.67 -7.99 17.84
C ARG A 197 -5.19 -7.68 17.98
N LEU A 198 -4.36 -8.07 16.99
CA LEU A 198 -2.92 -7.79 17.03
C LEU A 198 -2.63 -6.29 17.13
N LEU A 199 -3.39 -5.46 16.41
CA LEU A 199 -3.25 -4.00 16.45
C LEU A 199 -3.69 -3.44 17.80
N ALA A 200 -4.80 -3.92 18.36
CA ALA A 200 -5.30 -3.46 19.66
C ALA A 200 -4.38 -3.85 20.83
N ASP A 201 -3.66 -4.97 20.72
CA ASP A 201 -2.76 -5.49 21.76
C ASP A 201 -1.34 -4.87 21.67
N HIS A 202 -1.06 -4.00 20.66
CA HIS A 202 0.28 -3.43 20.45
C HIS A 202 0.43 -2.09 21.19
N SER A 203 1.38 -2.01 22.13
CA SER A 203 1.57 -0.85 23.02
C SER A 203 1.84 0.48 22.28
N ASP A 204 2.54 0.45 21.14
CA ASP A 204 2.81 1.67 20.36
C ASP A 204 1.56 2.20 19.64
N LEU A 205 0.45 1.47 19.69
CA LEU A 205 -0.86 1.88 19.19
C LEU A 205 -1.83 2.27 20.32
N ASP A 206 -1.36 2.33 21.56
CA ASP A 206 -2.10 2.93 22.67
C ASP A 206 -2.46 4.38 22.32
N GLY A 207 -3.73 4.75 22.47
CA GLY A 207 -4.22 6.06 22.03
C GLY A 207 -4.67 6.12 20.56
N TRP A 208 -4.64 5.00 19.82
CA TRP A 208 -5.24 4.89 18.49
C TRP A 208 -6.52 4.05 18.54
N THR A 209 -7.48 4.39 17.70
CA THR A 209 -8.74 3.65 17.58
C THR A 209 -9.05 3.33 16.13
N PHE A 210 -9.89 2.33 15.89
CA PHE A 210 -10.34 1.98 14.56
C PHE A 210 -11.38 3.00 14.07
N GLY A 211 -11.05 3.62 12.94
CA GLY A 211 -11.95 4.51 12.21
C GLY A 211 -12.77 3.76 11.17
N ARG A 212 -12.77 4.28 9.95
CA ARG A 212 -13.52 3.73 8.80
C ARG A 212 -12.90 2.43 8.30
N ASP A 213 -13.73 1.57 7.72
CA ASP A 213 -13.27 0.41 6.98
C ASP A 213 -14.08 0.21 5.70
N ARG A 214 -13.49 -0.45 4.72
CA ARG A 214 -14.15 -0.75 3.45
C ARG A 214 -13.54 -1.96 2.78
N ARG A 215 -14.36 -2.96 2.49
CA ARG A 215 -13.96 -4.12 1.69
C ARG A 215 -14.33 -3.90 0.23
N ILE A 216 -13.36 -4.16 -0.68
CA ILE A 216 -13.55 -4.13 -2.13
C ILE A 216 -13.26 -5.51 -2.70
N ALA A 217 -14.18 -5.95 -3.57
CA ALA A 217 -14.13 -7.25 -4.23
C ALA A 217 -14.53 -7.09 -5.70
N SER A 218 -13.54 -6.98 -6.59
CA SER A 218 -13.72 -6.86 -8.04
C SER A 218 -12.95 -7.97 -8.75
N GLY A 219 -13.64 -8.99 -9.21
CA GLY A 219 -13.01 -10.17 -9.83
C GLY A 219 -11.95 -10.79 -8.92
N PHE A 220 -10.70 -10.79 -9.38
CA PHE A 220 -9.55 -11.33 -8.63
C PHE A 220 -8.99 -10.37 -7.59
N TYR A 221 -9.37 -9.09 -7.60
CA TYR A 221 -8.97 -8.14 -6.57
C TYR A 221 -9.86 -8.30 -5.33
N LYS A 222 -9.24 -8.62 -4.20
CA LYS A 222 -9.87 -8.73 -2.89
C LYS A 222 -9.00 -8.00 -1.89
N SER A 223 -9.44 -6.84 -1.43
CA SER A 223 -8.70 -6.01 -0.51
C SER A 223 -9.65 -5.37 0.51
N HIS A 224 -9.16 -5.11 1.71
CA HIS A 224 -9.92 -4.47 2.79
C HIS A 224 -9.10 -3.30 3.32
N ALA A 225 -9.65 -2.11 3.21
CA ALA A 225 -9.08 -0.89 3.79
C ALA A 225 -9.51 -0.77 5.26
N LEU A 226 -8.57 -0.32 6.09
CA LEU A 226 -8.79 -0.02 7.49
C LEU A 226 -8.12 1.31 7.83
N GLU A 227 -8.79 2.10 8.65
CA GLU A 227 -8.27 3.36 9.16
C GLU A 227 -8.01 3.24 10.67
N LEU A 228 -6.91 3.85 11.11
CA LEU A 228 -6.64 4.15 12.50
C LEU A 228 -6.61 5.67 12.67
N VAL A 229 -7.20 6.17 13.76
CA VAL A 229 -7.22 7.58 14.13
C VAL A 229 -6.84 7.73 15.60
N PRO A 230 -6.19 8.83 16.01
CA PRO A 230 -5.97 9.13 17.43
C PRO A 230 -7.31 9.19 18.19
N GLN A 231 -7.27 8.79 19.47
CA GLN A 231 -8.41 8.90 20.40
C GLN A 231 -8.63 10.34 20.84
#